data_43b2443d83372a6946504e98a999a9a5
#
_entry.id   43b2443d83372a6946504e98a999a9a5
#
_cell.length_a   1.000
_cell.length_b   1.000
_cell.length_c   1.000
_cell.angle_alpha   90.00
_cell.angle_beta   90.00
_cell.angle_gamma   90.00
#
_symmetry.space_group_name_H-M   'P 1'
#
loop_
_entity.id
_entity.type
_entity.pdbx_description
1 polymer ?
#
loop_
_entity_poly.entity_id
_entity_poly.type
_entity_poly.pdbx_seq_one_letter_code
_entity_poly.pdbx_strand_id
1 'polypeptide(L)'
;DPIASHSATIVTTPVFEQQMAWLAAHRYRVVPLREVVAATLGNAPPIEGPAVAITADDGWRSVYTQMFPVIRREHLPVTLFINPPMISAGSAYLTWEMIAEMRASGLVDIEAHTQTHPNFNTERARRTPEAYAAYLTQQIGGSREALQARFGVAADLLAWPFGIHDAQLEAAARQGGFVAAFALGSRAAEPGGDPFAIPRYQVYETDIGARFAAVAEGFPRGRGVVQASSSRPIPSSTPRKAAISP
;
A
#
# COMPACT_ATOMS: atom_id res chain seq x y z
N ASP A 1 9.47 19.47 -17.18
CA ASP A 1 8.33 19.05 -16.37
C ASP A 1 8.55 19.41 -14.91
N PRO A 2 7.77 20.31 -14.29
CA PRO A 2 8.11 20.93 -13.02
C PRO A 2 7.63 20.15 -11.79
N ILE A 3 7.66 18.82 -11.78
CA ILE A 3 7.51 18.04 -10.55
C ILE A 3 8.91 17.62 -10.10
N ALA A 4 9.78 18.59 -9.98
CA ALA A 4 11.06 18.45 -9.30
C ALA A 4 10.95 18.93 -7.84
N SER A 5 9.91 18.55 -7.11
CA SER A 5 10.03 18.50 -5.68
C SER A 5 10.55 17.11 -5.36
N HIS A 6 11.79 17.03 -4.93
CA HIS A 6 12.44 15.81 -4.46
C HIS A 6 11.79 15.29 -3.16
N SER A 7 10.49 15.01 -3.21
CA SER A 7 9.84 14.30 -2.14
C SER A 7 10.29 12.85 -2.20
N ALA A 8 10.87 12.33 -1.14
CA ALA A 8 11.28 10.94 -1.03
C ALA A 8 10.11 9.94 -1.26
N THR A 9 8.87 10.44 -1.22
CA THR A 9 7.63 9.65 -1.38
C THR A 9 7.13 9.56 -2.82
N ILE A 10 7.81 10.19 -3.78
CA ILE A 10 7.48 10.12 -5.20
C ILE A 10 8.32 9.02 -5.85
N VAL A 11 7.65 8.13 -6.60
CA VAL A 11 8.29 7.13 -7.44
C VAL A 11 8.10 7.56 -8.89
N THR A 12 9.20 7.64 -9.66
CA THR A 12 9.13 7.99 -11.08
C THR A 12 8.57 6.83 -11.91
N THR A 13 8.03 7.13 -13.08
CA THR A 13 7.49 6.09 -13.98
C THR A 13 8.52 5.02 -14.32
N PRO A 14 9.78 5.32 -14.68
CA PRO A 14 10.78 4.29 -14.95
C PRO A 14 11.07 3.38 -13.77
N VAL A 15 11.09 3.92 -12.55
CA VAL A 15 11.28 3.11 -11.33
C VAL A 15 10.06 2.25 -11.04
N PHE A 16 8.85 2.79 -11.20
CA PHE A 16 7.62 2.01 -11.06
C PHE A 16 7.58 0.84 -12.07
N GLU A 17 7.90 1.10 -13.35
CA GLU A 17 7.98 0.04 -14.37
C GLU A 17 9.03 -1.02 -14.01
N GLN A 18 10.20 -0.60 -13.52
CA GLN A 18 11.24 -1.54 -13.07
C GLN A 18 10.76 -2.40 -11.89
N GLN A 19 10.02 -1.81 -10.95
CA GLN A 19 9.43 -2.53 -9.82
C GLN A 19 8.39 -3.55 -10.28
N MET A 20 7.51 -3.19 -11.21
CA MET A 20 6.52 -4.11 -11.78
C MET A 20 7.19 -5.25 -12.56
N ALA A 21 8.20 -4.95 -13.36
CA ALA A 21 8.99 -5.97 -14.07
C ALA A 21 9.69 -6.92 -13.10
N TRP A 22 10.18 -6.41 -11.96
CA TRP A 22 10.77 -7.25 -10.91
C TRP A 22 9.73 -8.20 -10.31
N LEU A 23 8.53 -7.71 -9.95
CA LEU A 23 7.44 -8.54 -9.42
C LEU A 23 7.10 -9.67 -10.41
N ALA A 24 6.93 -9.34 -11.68
CA ALA A 24 6.61 -10.33 -12.72
C ALA A 24 7.72 -11.38 -12.87
N ALA A 25 9.00 -10.96 -12.91
CA ALA A 25 10.15 -11.85 -13.03
C ALA A 25 10.29 -12.83 -11.84
N HIS A 26 9.85 -12.40 -10.65
CA HIS A 26 9.87 -13.20 -9.42
C HIS A 26 8.53 -13.89 -9.11
N ARG A 27 7.62 -13.91 -10.09
CA ARG A 27 6.30 -14.58 -9.99
C ARG A 27 5.41 -14.07 -8.85
N TYR A 28 5.57 -12.80 -8.46
CA TYR A 28 4.61 -12.17 -7.57
C TYR A 28 3.32 -11.85 -8.34
N ARG A 29 2.20 -12.18 -7.74
CA ARG A 29 0.89 -11.74 -8.22
C ARG A 29 0.59 -10.37 -7.65
N VAL A 30 0.15 -9.43 -8.49
CA VAL A 30 -0.51 -8.22 -8.02
C VAL A 30 -1.99 -8.54 -7.85
N VAL A 31 -2.48 -8.41 -6.62
CA VAL A 31 -3.86 -8.78 -6.27
C VAL A 31 -4.66 -7.54 -5.84
N PRO A 32 -5.99 -7.53 -6.02
CA PRO A 32 -6.84 -6.49 -5.46
C PRO A 32 -6.63 -6.35 -3.94
N LEU A 33 -6.59 -5.13 -3.43
CA LEU A 33 -6.43 -4.89 -1.99
C LEU A 33 -7.52 -5.58 -1.16
N ARG A 34 -8.74 -5.69 -1.71
CA ARG A 34 -9.85 -6.36 -1.07
C ARG A 34 -9.62 -7.87 -0.84
N GLU A 35 -8.81 -8.53 -1.65
CA GLU A 35 -8.39 -9.92 -1.39
C GLU A 35 -7.48 -9.99 -0.15
N VAL A 36 -6.55 -9.03 -0.01
CA VAL A 36 -5.69 -8.94 1.18
C VAL A 36 -6.54 -8.69 2.43
N VAL A 37 -7.49 -7.76 2.35
CA VAL A 37 -8.42 -7.48 3.46
C VAL A 37 -9.22 -8.72 3.82
N ALA A 38 -9.83 -9.39 2.86
CA ALA A 38 -10.63 -10.59 3.10
C ALA A 38 -9.82 -11.70 3.77
N ALA A 39 -8.59 -11.93 3.33
CA ALA A 39 -7.68 -12.91 3.94
C ALA A 39 -7.25 -12.50 5.36
N THR A 40 -6.95 -11.19 5.58
CA THR A 40 -6.57 -10.67 6.89
C THR A 40 -7.72 -10.81 7.92
N LEU A 41 -8.96 -10.54 7.48
CA LEU A 41 -10.15 -10.64 8.31
C LEU A 41 -10.66 -12.08 8.52
N GLY A 42 -10.07 -13.07 7.84
CA GLY A 42 -10.55 -14.45 7.87
C GLY A 42 -11.84 -14.70 7.08
N ASN A 43 -12.23 -13.76 6.23
CA ASN A 43 -13.41 -13.87 5.35
C ASN A 43 -13.10 -14.62 4.04
N ALA A 44 -11.82 -14.91 3.78
CA ALA A 44 -11.33 -15.72 2.67
C ALA A 44 -10.12 -16.54 3.13
N PRO A 45 -9.77 -17.63 2.42
CA PRO A 45 -8.53 -18.35 2.66
C PRO A 45 -7.31 -17.43 2.54
N PRO A 46 -6.20 -17.75 3.21
CA PRO A 46 -4.93 -17.06 3.01
C PRO A 46 -4.53 -17.03 1.54
N ILE A 47 -3.92 -15.94 1.10
CA ILE A 47 -3.45 -15.79 -0.29
C ILE A 47 -2.25 -16.73 -0.48
N GLU A 48 -2.38 -17.67 -1.40
CA GLU A 48 -1.31 -18.62 -1.69
C GLU A 48 -0.21 -18.02 -2.56
N GLY A 49 1.04 -18.28 -2.21
CA GLY A 49 2.23 -17.86 -2.94
C GLY A 49 2.56 -16.36 -2.79
N PRO A 50 3.60 -15.89 -3.50
CA PRO A 50 4.01 -14.50 -3.44
C PRO A 50 2.95 -13.56 -4.04
N ALA A 51 2.48 -12.60 -3.24
CA ALA A 51 1.49 -11.66 -3.69
C ALA A 51 1.70 -10.27 -3.05
N VAL A 52 1.34 -9.23 -3.78
CA VAL A 52 1.33 -7.84 -3.30
C VAL A 52 0.05 -7.15 -3.73
N ALA A 53 -0.43 -6.20 -2.94
CA ALA A 53 -1.42 -5.22 -3.37
C ALA A 53 -0.75 -3.86 -3.53
N ILE A 54 -1.11 -3.13 -4.58
CA ILE A 54 -0.55 -1.82 -4.89
C ILE A 54 -1.55 -0.75 -4.48
N THR A 55 -1.08 0.24 -3.74
CA THR A 55 -1.90 1.40 -3.36
C THR A 55 -1.18 2.71 -3.69
N ALA A 56 -1.95 3.76 -3.95
CA ALA A 56 -1.44 5.12 -4.08
C ALA A 56 -2.35 6.08 -3.31
N ASP A 57 -1.74 7.02 -2.60
CA ASP A 57 -2.42 7.94 -1.71
C ASP A 57 -2.54 9.35 -2.31
N ASP A 58 -3.32 10.24 -1.67
CA ASP A 58 -3.48 11.68 -1.90
C ASP A 58 -4.22 12.10 -3.16
N GLY A 59 -4.34 11.27 -4.19
CA GLY A 59 -5.01 11.66 -5.42
C GLY A 59 -4.21 12.60 -6.32
N TRP A 60 -2.89 12.42 -6.42
CA TRP A 60 -2.04 13.20 -7.32
C TRP A 60 -2.34 12.94 -8.79
N ARG A 61 -2.34 13.98 -9.62
CA ARG A 61 -2.60 13.90 -11.06
C ARG A 61 -1.64 12.98 -11.80
N SER A 62 -0.41 12.83 -11.31
CA SER A 62 0.58 11.91 -11.86
C SER A 62 0.13 10.45 -11.85
N VAL A 63 -0.76 10.05 -10.95
CA VAL A 63 -1.37 8.72 -10.95
C VAL A 63 -2.13 8.47 -12.26
N TYR A 64 -2.89 9.44 -12.75
CA TYR A 64 -3.60 9.32 -14.03
C TYR A 64 -2.64 9.44 -15.23
N THR A 65 -1.75 10.44 -15.22
CA THR A 65 -0.93 10.76 -16.40
C THR A 65 0.27 9.85 -16.59
N GLN A 66 0.77 9.23 -15.51
CA GLN A 66 2.01 8.44 -15.52
C GLN A 66 1.79 6.98 -15.11
N MET A 67 1.11 6.75 -14.00
CA MET A 67 0.94 5.41 -13.45
C MET A 67 -0.17 4.63 -14.19
N PHE A 68 -1.29 5.25 -14.50
CA PHE A 68 -2.45 4.58 -15.11
C PHE A 68 -2.16 3.97 -16.50
N PRO A 69 -1.36 4.56 -17.40
CA PRO A 69 -0.94 3.88 -18.62
C PRO A 69 -0.21 2.55 -18.36
N VAL A 70 0.61 2.48 -17.31
CA VAL A 70 1.29 1.23 -16.90
C VAL A 70 0.28 0.25 -16.31
N ILE A 71 -0.60 0.70 -15.41
CA ILE A 71 -1.68 -0.11 -14.83
C ILE A 71 -2.50 -0.79 -15.92
N ARG A 72 -2.90 -0.04 -16.96
CA ARG A 72 -3.67 -0.58 -18.08
C ARG A 72 -2.89 -1.59 -18.91
N ARG A 73 -1.65 -1.27 -19.25
CA ARG A 73 -0.79 -2.13 -20.05
C ARG A 73 -0.51 -3.47 -19.39
N GLU A 74 -0.22 -3.43 -18.09
CA GLU A 74 0.16 -4.61 -17.29
C GLU A 74 -1.03 -5.27 -16.58
N HIS A 75 -2.26 -4.73 -16.75
CA HIS A 75 -3.49 -5.21 -16.11
C HIS A 75 -3.39 -5.31 -14.58
N LEU A 76 -2.80 -4.29 -13.94
CA LEU A 76 -2.55 -4.28 -12.51
C LEU A 76 -3.78 -3.78 -11.73
N PRO A 77 -4.32 -4.52 -10.75
CA PRO A 77 -5.28 -3.98 -9.81
C PRO A 77 -4.59 -3.01 -8.85
N VAL A 78 -5.15 -1.80 -8.69
CA VAL A 78 -4.61 -0.76 -7.81
C VAL A 78 -5.72 -0.12 -7.02
N THR A 79 -5.47 0.22 -5.76
CA THR A 79 -6.39 1.00 -4.92
C THR A 79 -5.85 2.39 -4.69
N LEU A 80 -6.66 3.41 -4.95
CA LEU A 80 -6.34 4.81 -4.64
C LEU A 80 -7.05 5.23 -3.36
N PHE A 81 -6.30 5.71 -2.40
CA PHE A 81 -6.81 6.35 -1.19
C PHE A 81 -6.80 7.87 -1.39
N ILE A 82 -7.96 8.48 -1.47
CA ILE A 82 -8.09 9.89 -1.84
C ILE A 82 -8.75 10.75 -0.77
N ASN A 83 -8.41 12.03 -0.80
CA ASN A 83 -9.01 13.07 0.02
C ASN A 83 -10.04 13.82 -0.84
N PRO A 84 -11.35 13.64 -0.66
CA PRO A 84 -12.35 14.17 -1.58
C PRO A 84 -12.25 15.68 -1.88
N PRO A 85 -11.97 16.57 -0.91
CA PRO A 85 -11.83 18.01 -1.19
C PRO A 85 -10.61 18.38 -2.03
N MET A 86 -9.59 17.50 -2.11
CA MET A 86 -8.40 17.77 -2.92
C MET A 86 -8.64 17.47 -4.41
N ILE A 87 -9.62 16.63 -4.71
CA ILE A 87 -9.93 16.24 -6.09
C ILE A 87 -10.56 17.44 -6.81
N SER A 88 -10.01 17.75 -7.97
CA SER A 88 -10.32 18.94 -8.76
C SER A 88 -9.97 20.28 -8.08
N ALA A 89 -9.20 20.27 -6.99
CA ALA A 89 -8.79 21.49 -6.26
C ALA A 89 -7.62 22.24 -6.93
N GLY A 90 -7.07 21.72 -8.01
CA GLY A 90 -5.99 22.36 -8.76
C GLY A 90 -5.30 21.40 -9.73
N SER A 91 -4.36 21.95 -10.51
CA SER A 91 -3.70 21.19 -11.59
C SER A 91 -2.80 20.03 -11.10
N ALA A 92 -2.43 20.02 -9.82
CA ALA A 92 -1.59 18.96 -9.23
C ALA A 92 -2.38 17.71 -8.86
N TYR A 93 -3.70 17.81 -8.71
CA TYR A 93 -4.56 16.72 -8.28
C TYR A 93 -5.34 16.09 -9.42
N LEU A 94 -5.83 14.87 -9.20
CA LEU A 94 -6.79 14.21 -10.07
C LEU A 94 -8.07 15.05 -10.20
N THR A 95 -8.73 14.95 -11.34
CA THR A 95 -10.12 15.39 -11.47
C THR A 95 -11.08 14.23 -11.24
N TRP A 96 -12.35 14.56 -10.98
CA TRP A 96 -13.38 13.54 -10.81
C TRP A 96 -13.60 12.72 -12.09
N GLU A 97 -13.41 13.33 -13.26
CA GLU A 97 -13.53 12.66 -14.56
C GLU A 97 -12.37 11.66 -14.76
N MET A 98 -11.13 12.03 -14.39
CA MET A 98 -9.99 11.11 -14.43
C MET A 98 -10.22 9.90 -13.53
N ILE A 99 -10.76 10.12 -12.33
CA ILE A 99 -11.08 9.02 -11.41
C ILE A 99 -12.18 8.13 -11.99
N ALA A 100 -13.22 8.72 -12.59
CA ALA A 100 -14.29 7.96 -13.23
C ALA A 100 -13.77 7.08 -14.37
N GLU A 101 -12.85 7.59 -15.20
CA GLU A 101 -12.21 6.83 -16.28
C GLU A 101 -11.36 5.68 -15.71
N MET A 102 -10.53 5.95 -14.70
CA MET A 102 -9.71 4.92 -14.05
C MET A 102 -10.58 3.79 -13.48
N ARG A 103 -11.67 4.14 -12.80
CA ARG A 103 -12.62 3.16 -12.27
C ARG A 103 -13.32 2.35 -13.37
N ALA A 104 -13.71 3.00 -14.47
CA ALA A 104 -14.36 2.34 -15.61
C ALA A 104 -13.46 1.28 -16.27
N SER A 105 -12.15 1.34 -16.09
CA SER A 105 -11.23 0.29 -16.53
C SER A 105 -11.39 -1.04 -15.78
N GLY A 106 -12.03 -1.05 -14.60
CA GLY A 106 -12.12 -2.20 -13.71
C GLY A 106 -10.81 -2.53 -12.96
N LEU A 107 -9.75 -1.76 -13.18
CA LEU A 107 -8.43 -2.00 -12.56
C LEU A 107 -8.17 -1.12 -11.34
N VAL A 108 -8.94 -0.02 -11.17
CA VAL A 108 -8.69 0.95 -10.11
C VAL A 108 -9.88 1.04 -9.17
N ASP A 109 -9.63 0.71 -7.91
CA ASP A 109 -10.57 0.90 -6.80
C ASP A 109 -10.29 2.22 -6.07
N ILE A 110 -11.32 2.85 -5.49
CA ILE A 110 -11.24 4.16 -4.84
C ILE A 110 -11.71 4.05 -3.41
N GLU A 111 -10.84 4.45 -2.49
CA GLU A 111 -11.02 4.36 -1.05
C GLU A 111 -10.64 5.66 -0.34
N ALA A 112 -10.90 5.74 0.96
CA ALA A 112 -10.79 6.97 1.72
C ALA A 112 -9.39 7.20 2.31
N HIS A 113 -8.94 8.47 2.25
CA HIS A 113 -7.73 8.94 2.94
C HIS A 113 -8.03 10.09 3.91
N THR A 114 -9.18 10.05 4.58
CA THR A 114 -9.79 11.15 5.35
C THR A 114 -10.21 12.33 4.48
N GLN A 115 -10.84 13.34 5.07
CA GLN A 115 -11.28 14.53 4.34
C GLN A 115 -10.10 15.43 3.90
N THR A 116 -9.19 15.75 4.81
CA THR A 116 -8.19 16.82 4.57
C THR A 116 -6.76 16.41 4.91
N HIS A 117 -6.50 15.10 5.03
CA HIS A 117 -5.17 14.57 5.36
C HIS A 117 -4.56 15.17 6.64
N PRO A 118 -5.26 15.19 7.78
CA PRO A 118 -4.78 15.83 8.98
C PRO A 118 -3.66 15.05 9.68
N ASN A 119 -2.75 15.78 10.33
CA ASN A 119 -1.94 15.18 11.37
C ASN A 119 -2.76 15.08 12.66
N PHE A 120 -3.30 13.91 12.96
CA PHE A 120 -4.22 13.69 14.07
C PHE A 120 -3.60 14.01 15.46
N ASN A 121 -2.29 13.84 15.63
CA ASN A 121 -1.62 14.22 16.88
C ASN A 121 -1.64 15.74 17.09
N THR A 122 -1.37 16.50 16.03
CA THR A 122 -1.45 17.97 16.08
C THR A 122 -2.88 18.44 16.30
N GLU A 123 -3.83 17.82 15.62
CA GLU A 123 -5.25 18.20 15.72
C GLU A 123 -5.85 17.89 17.10
N ARG A 124 -5.43 16.79 17.73
CA ARG A 124 -5.81 16.45 19.10
C ARG A 124 -5.32 17.48 20.11
N ALA A 125 -4.07 17.90 19.96
CA ALA A 125 -3.47 18.87 20.88
C ALA A 125 -4.12 20.27 20.84
N ARG A 126 -4.90 20.57 19.79
CA ARG A 126 -5.54 21.89 19.58
C ARG A 126 -7.02 21.92 19.95
N ARG A 127 -7.61 20.80 20.37
CA ARG A 127 -9.05 20.67 20.60
C ARG A 127 -9.37 20.14 21.98
N THR A 128 -10.56 20.48 22.48
CA THR A 128 -11.12 19.75 23.62
C THR A 128 -11.48 18.32 23.19
N PRO A 129 -11.64 17.36 24.12
CA PRO A 129 -12.01 15.99 23.79
C PRO A 129 -13.30 15.91 22.94
N GLU A 130 -14.31 16.72 23.26
CA GLU A 130 -15.60 16.75 22.55
C GLU A 130 -15.44 17.32 21.12
N ALA A 131 -14.69 18.41 20.98
CA ALA A 131 -14.40 19.02 19.69
C ALA A 131 -13.53 18.08 18.82
N TYR A 132 -12.63 17.32 19.44
CA TYR A 132 -11.84 16.33 18.72
C TYR A 132 -12.68 15.14 18.24
N ALA A 133 -13.60 14.63 19.07
CA ALA A 133 -14.51 13.57 18.67
C ALA A 133 -15.39 13.99 17.46
N ALA A 134 -15.96 15.19 17.48
CA ALA A 134 -16.73 15.74 16.36
C ALA A 134 -15.84 15.89 15.10
N TYR A 135 -14.59 16.34 15.26
CA TYR A 135 -13.62 16.44 14.18
C TYR A 135 -13.30 15.08 13.56
N LEU A 136 -13.14 14.03 14.36
CA LEU A 136 -12.89 12.68 13.86
C LEU A 136 -14.07 12.17 13.01
N THR A 137 -15.30 12.38 13.46
CA THR A 137 -16.51 12.02 12.69
C THR A 137 -16.50 12.70 11.33
N GLN A 138 -16.19 13.99 11.27
CA GLN A 138 -16.10 14.74 10.02
C GLN A 138 -14.96 14.25 9.12
N GLN A 139 -13.77 14.06 9.67
CA GLN A 139 -12.58 13.67 8.88
C GLN A 139 -12.67 12.25 8.35
N ILE A 140 -13.15 11.33 9.15
CA ILE A 140 -13.18 9.90 8.85
C ILE A 140 -14.51 9.56 8.16
N GLY A 141 -15.65 9.71 8.85
CA GLY A 141 -16.96 9.39 8.29
C GLY A 141 -17.32 10.25 7.08
N GLY A 142 -17.07 11.55 7.15
CA GLY A 142 -17.35 12.48 6.05
C GLY A 142 -16.60 12.14 4.75
N SER A 143 -15.38 11.60 4.83
CA SER A 143 -14.65 11.18 3.62
C SER A 143 -15.35 10.02 2.90
N ARG A 144 -15.82 9.04 3.65
CA ARG A 144 -16.58 7.89 3.13
C ARG A 144 -17.90 8.36 2.50
N GLU A 145 -18.66 9.21 3.21
CA GLU A 145 -19.92 9.77 2.72
C GLU A 145 -19.74 10.55 1.42
N ALA A 146 -18.69 11.36 1.30
CA ALA A 146 -18.39 12.11 0.10
C ALA A 146 -18.10 11.19 -1.10
N LEU A 147 -17.34 10.11 -0.92
CA LEU A 147 -17.06 9.14 -1.96
C LEU A 147 -18.29 8.32 -2.34
N GLN A 148 -19.11 7.93 -1.37
CA GLN A 148 -20.36 7.24 -1.62
C GLN A 148 -21.35 8.13 -2.39
N ALA A 149 -21.50 9.39 -2.03
CA ALA A 149 -22.35 10.34 -2.73
C ALA A 149 -21.88 10.56 -4.17
N ARG A 150 -20.56 10.56 -4.41
CA ARG A 150 -19.99 10.84 -5.73
C ARG A 150 -20.05 9.64 -6.68
N PHE A 151 -19.79 8.44 -6.18
CA PHE A 151 -19.60 7.26 -7.02
C PHE A 151 -20.58 6.12 -6.75
N GLY A 152 -21.42 6.24 -5.73
CA GLY A 152 -22.31 5.15 -5.31
C GLY A 152 -21.56 3.92 -4.75
N VAL A 153 -20.29 4.10 -4.35
CA VAL A 153 -19.45 3.00 -3.82
C VAL A 153 -19.42 3.02 -2.30
N ALA A 154 -19.36 1.84 -1.69
CA ALA A 154 -19.03 1.73 -0.29
C ALA A 154 -17.49 1.87 -0.14
N ALA A 155 -16.99 3.12 -0.04
CA ALA A 155 -15.60 3.35 0.31
C ALA A 155 -15.41 2.97 1.79
N ASP A 156 -15.14 1.69 2.05
CA ASP A 156 -15.11 1.11 3.39
C ASP A 156 -13.70 0.72 3.86
N LEU A 157 -12.68 1.10 3.08
CA LEU A 157 -11.27 1.01 3.46
C LEU A 157 -10.68 2.40 3.69
N LEU A 158 -9.82 2.52 4.70
CA LEU A 158 -9.20 3.78 5.09
C LEU A 158 -7.67 3.66 5.12
N ALA A 159 -6.95 4.59 4.51
CA ALA A 159 -5.53 4.75 4.80
C ALA A 159 -5.33 5.88 5.83
N TRP A 160 -4.56 5.61 6.87
CA TRP A 160 -4.25 6.61 7.89
C TRP A 160 -3.25 7.64 7.38
N PRO A 161 -3.57 8.95 7.38
CA PRO A 161 -2.59 10.00 7.10
C PRO A 161 -1.35 9.86 7.99
N PHE A 162 -0.17 9.89 7.37
CA PHE A 162 1.12 9.68 8.03
C PHE A 162 1.26 8.33 8.77
N GLY A 163 0.33 7.38 8.56
CA GLY A 163 0.24 6.13 9.32
C GLY A 163 -0.17 6.31 10.79
N ILE A 164 -0.63 7.49 11.18
CA ILE A 164 -1.03 7.80 12.57
C ILE A 164 -2.37 7.16 12.88
N HIS A 165 -2.37 6.23 13.82
CA HIS A 165 -3.57 5.60 14.35
C HIS A 165 -3.43 5.32 15.86
N ASP A 166 -4.54 5.19 16.54
CA ASP A 166 -4.66 4.77 17.93
C ASP A 166 -6.10 4.28 18.21
N ALA A 167 -6.35 3.77 19.40
CA ALA A 167 -7.63 3.20 19.77
C ALA A 167 -8.83 4.15 19.55
N GLN A 168 -8.64 5.47 19.71
CA GLN A 168 -9.71 6.45 19.47
C GLN A 168 -9.99 6.65 18.00
N LEU A 169 -8.92 6.73 17.17
CA LEU A 169 -9.02 6.83 15.71
C LEU A 169 -9.66 5.58 15.11
N GLU A 170 -9.24 4.41 15.57
CA GLU A 170 -9.81 3.12 15.14
C GLU A 170 -11.27 2.98 15.52
N ALA A 171 -11.65 3.41 16.74
CA ALA A 171 -13.06 3.44 17.15
C ALA A 171 -13.88 4.37 16.24
N ALA A 172 -13.35 5.55 15.90
CA ALA A 172 -14.02 6.49 14.99
C ALA A 172 -14.15 5.89 13.56
N ALA A 173 -13.15 5.15 13.08
CA ALA A 173 -13.24 4.47 11.79
C ALA A 173 -14.31 3.37 11.78
N ARG A 174 -14.38 2.55 12.83
CA ARG A 174 -15.46 1.54 13.00
C ARG A 174 -16.84 2.20 13.01
N GLN A 175 -17.01 3.29 13.76
CA GLN A 175 -18.26 4.05 13.83
C GLN A 175 -18.60 4.71 12.47
N GLY A 176 -17.59 5.14 11.72
CA GLY A 176 -17.73 5.68 10.36
C GLY A 176 -18.07 4.63 9.30
N GLY A 177 -18.14 3.34 9.67
CA GLY A 177 -18.53 2.24 8.78
C GLY A 177 -17.37 1.70 7.93
N PHE A 178 -16.12 1.93 8.33
CA PHE A 178 -14.97 1.27 7.72
C PHE A 178 -14.83 -0.16 8.25
N VAL A 179 -14.40 -1.07 7.38
CA VAL A 179 -14.16 -2.48 7.71
C VAL A 179 -12.69 -2.77 7.96
N ALA A 180 -11.81 -1.95 7.36
CA ALA A 180 -10.36 -2.06 7.57
C ALA A 180 -9.68 -0.70 7.38
N ALA A 181 -8.50 -0.55 8.04
CA ALA A 181 -7.66 0.61 7.84
C ALA A 181 -6.16 0.23 7.79
N PHE A 182 -5.41 1.04 7.04
CA PHE A 182 -4.02 0.77 6.70
C PHE A 182 -3.09 1.79 7.34
N ALA A 183 -2.06 1.29 8.02
CA ALA A 183 -1.01 2.08 8.63
C ALA A 183 0.32 1.90 7.88
N LEU A 184 1.25 2.83 8.06
CA LEU A 184 2.62 2.63 7.61
C LEU A 184 3.30 1.59 8.51
N GLY A 185 4.05 0.66 7.92
CA GLY A 185 4.71 -0.41 8.64
C GLY A 185 5.91 -0.95 7.88
N SER A 186 6.56 -1.95 8.49
CA SER A 186 7.72 -2.63 7.91
C SER A 186 7.56 -4.16 7.96
N ARG A 187 6.32 -4.63 7.85
CA ARG A 187 5.97 -6.06 7.82
C ARG A 187 4.83 -6.29 6.85
N ALA A 188 4.68 -7.52 6.39
CA ALA A 188 3.55 -7.92 5.57
C ALA A 188 2.24 -7.95 6.38
N ALA A 189 1.11 -7.86 5.69
CA ALA A 189 -0.19 -8.15 6.26
C ALA A 189 -0.29 -9.65 6.57
N GLU A 190 -0.87 -9.99 7.72
CA GLU A 190 -1.00 -11.37 8.19
C GLU A 190 -2.46 -11.68 8.52
N PRO A 191 -2.92 -12.92 8.32
CA PRO A 191 -4.24 -13.35 8.77
C PRO A 191 -4.40 -13.15 10.28
N GLY A 192 -5.56 -12.63 10.71
CA GLY A 192 -5.84 -12.35 12.11
C GLY A 192 -5.13 -11.13 12.70
N GLY A 193 -4.46 -10.33 11.86
CA GLY A 193 -3.91 -9.03 12.26
C GLY A 193 -5.02 -8.02 12.62
N ASP A 194 -4.63 -6.91 13.26
CA ASP A 194 -5.57 -5.84 13.57
C ASP A 194 -6.16 -5.25 12.26
N PRO A 195 -7.48 -5.35 12.05
CA PRO A 195 -8.11 -4.85 10.84
C PRO A 195 -7.99 -3.33 10.65
N PHE A 196 -7.73 -2.58 11.73
CA PHE A 196 -7.58 -1.12 11.66
C PHE A 196 -6.13 -0.64 11.71
N ALA A 197 -5.17 -1.56 11.68
CA ALA A 197 -3.74 -1.30 11.64
C ALA A 197 -3.00 -2.24 10.64
N ILE A 198 -3.63 -2.57 9.51
CA ILE A 198 -3.01 -3.41 8.47
C ILE A 198 -1.77 -2.69 7.94
N PRO A 199 -0.57 -3.30 8.04
CA PRO A 199 0.66 -2.64 7.67
C PRO A 199 0.81 -2.51 6.16
N ARG A 200 1.34 -1.35 5.70
CA ARG A 200 1.77 -1.10 4.33
C ARG A 200 3.21 -0.63 4.30
N TYR A 201 3.97 -1.09 3.32
CA TYR A 201 5.28 -0.52 3.03
C TYR A 201 5.12 0.76 2.20
N GLN A 202 5.74 1.84 2.65
CA GLN A 202 5.95 3.00 1.80
C GLN A 202 7.10 2.70 0.83
N VAL A 203 6.84 2.81 -0.47
CA VAL A 203 7.82 2.57 -1.53
C VAL A 203 8.44 3.90 -1.95
N TYR A 204 9.77 3.92 -2.13
CA TYR A 204 10.53 5.11 -2.48
C TYR A 204 11.20 4.95 -3.84
N GLU A 205 11.60 6.08 -4.43
CA GLU A 205 12.40 6.13 -5.67
C GLU A 205 13.68 5.28 -5.58
N THR A 206 14.26 5.16 -4.40
CA THR A 206 15.48 4.39 -4.17
C THR A 206 15.24 2.90 -3.94
N ASP A 207 13.99 2.45 -3.88
CA ASP A 207 13.66 1.04 -3.72
C ASP A 207 13.71 0.35 -5.08
N ILE A 208 14.92 -0.01 -5.52
CA ILE A 208 15.22 -0.76 -6.73
C ILE A 208 16.09 -1.97 -6.39
N GLY A 209 16.10 -2.98 -7.27
CA GLY A 209 16.90 -4.19 -7.10
C GLY A 209 16.69 -4.84 -5.73
N ALA A 210 17.77 -5.08 -4.98
CA ALA A 210 17.72 -5.75 -3.67
C ALA A 210 16.89 -5.01 -2.61
N ARG A 211 16.79 -3.67 -2.68
CA ARG A 211 15.94 -2.91 -1.75
C ARG A 211 14.47 -3.15 -2.02
N PHE A 212 14.07 -3.17 -3.30
CA PHE A 212 12.69 -3.47 -3.65
C PHE A 212 12.36 -4.94 -3.34
N ALA A 213 13.28 -5.87 -3.59
CA ALA A 213 13.14 -7.27 -3.19
C ALA A 213 12.81 -7.39 -1.69
N ALA A 214 13.59 -6.72 -0.83
CA ALA A 214 13.35 -6.74 0.61
C ALA A 214 11.95 -6.22 1.00
N VAL A 215 11.47 -5.15 0.33
CA VAL A 215 10.10 -4.65 0.53
C VAL A 215 9.05 -5.68 0.10
N ALA A 216 9.20 -6.24 -1.10
CA ALA A 216 8.25 -7.22 -1.65
C ALA A 216 8.22 -8.52 -0.85
N GLU A 217 9.36 -8.95 -0.29
CA GLU A 217 9.51 -10.12 0.57
C GLU A 217 9.07 -9.88 2.03
N GLY A 218 8.67 -8.65 2.36
CA GLY A 218 8.16 -8.32 3.68
C GLY A 218 9.23 -8.10 4.76
N PHE A 219 10.48 -7.80 4.37
CA PHE A 219 11.57 -7.52 5.33
C PHE A 219 11.64 -6.05 5.74
N PRO A 220 12.00 -5.76 7.02
CA PRO A 220 12.26 -4.39 7.47
C PRO A 220 13.40 -3.74 6.68
N ARG A 221 13.23 -2.46 6.28
CA ARG A 221 14.34 -1.68 5.74
C ARG A 221 15.49 -1.61 6.75
N GLY A 222 16.72 -1.97 6.33
CA GLY A 222 17.91 -1.88 7.14
C GLY A 222 18.55 -3.19 7.56
N ARG A 223 17.93 -4.33 7.33
CA ARG A 223 18.69 -5.60 7.26
C ARG A 223 19.27 -5.68 5.87
N GLY A 224 20.56 -5.34 5.74
CA GLY A 224 21.30 -5.64 4.53
C GLY A 224 21.05 -7.10 4.16
N VAL A 225 20.70 -7.35 2.91
CA VAL A 225 20.61 -8.70 2.36
C VAL A 225 21.96 -9.34 2.60
N VAL A 226 22.05 -10.16 3.64
CA VAL A 226 23.15 -11.11 3.75
C VAL A 226 22.91 -12.06 2.59
N GLN A 227 23.68 -11.90 1.52
CA GLN A 227 23.73 -12.90 0.47
C GLN A 227 23.99 -14.23 1.17
N ALA A 228 23.02 -15.11 1.16
CA ALA A 228 23.25 -16.50 1.48
C ALA A 228 24.21 -17.01 0.40
N SER A 229 25.50 -16.99 0.73
CA SER A 229 26.50 -17.62 -0.09
C SER A 229 26.18 -19.11 -0.10
N SER A 230 25.58 -19.60 -1.15
CA SER A 230 25.44 -21.01 -1.45
C SER A 230 26.83 -21.57 -1.83
N SER A 231 27.69 -21.70 -0.86
CA SER A 231 28.86 -22.56 -0.92
C SER A 231 28.75 -23.61 0.17
N ARG A 232 27.93 -24.62 -0.08
CA ARG A 232 28.14 -25.91 0.55
C ARG A 232 29.47 -26.46 0.00
N PRO A 233 30.48 -26.75 0.83
CA PRO A 233 31.65 -27.48 0.35
C PRO A 233 31.19 -28.86 -0.07
N ILE A 234 31.52 -29.23 -1.30
CA ILE A 234 31.41 -30.61 -1.78
C ILE A 234 32.37 -31.42 -0.95
N PRO A 235 31.93 -32.49 -0.24
CA PRO A 235 32.85 -33.35 0.45
C PRO A 235 33.74 -34.07 -0.58
N SER A 236 35.05 -33.84 -0.50
CA SER A 236 36.06 -34.52 -1.30
C SER A 236 36.02 -36.02 -0.96
N SER A 237 35.54 -36.83 -1.87
CA SER A 237 35.68 -38.26 -1.82
C SER A 237 37.14 -38.66 -2.11
N THR A 238 37.91 -38.88 -1.09
CA THR A 238 39.23 -39.54 -1.20
C THR A 238 38.99 -41.03 -1.39
N PRO A 239 39.54 -41.69 -2.43
CA PRO A 239 39.40 -43.12 -2.57
C PRO A 239 40.29 -43.83 -1.53
N ARG A 240 39.70 -44.68 -0.69
CA ARG A 240 40.42 -45.60 0.20
C ARG A 240 41.17 -46.59 -0.67
N LYS A 241 42.50 -46.58 -0.57
CA LYS A 241 43.36 -47.64 -1.06
C LYS A 241 43.05 -48.95 -0.29
N ALA A 242 42.68 -49.97 -1.04
CA ALA A 242 42.64 -51.35 -0.51
C ALA A 242 44.06 -51.83 -0.23
N ALA A 243 44.32 -52.19 1.03
CA ALA A 243 45.52 -52.90 1.40
C ALA A 243 45.30 -54.40 1.15
N ILE A 244 46.11 -54.94 0.26
CA ILE A 244 46.31 -56.41 0.13
C ILE A 244 47.50 -56.72 1.01
N SER A 245 47.33 -57.69 1.90
CA SER A 245 48.40 -58.32 2.65
C SER A 245 48.31 -59.86 2.53
N PRO A 246 49.41 -60.49 2.61
CA PRO A 246 49.76 -61.74 1.92
C PRO A 246 49.07 -63.01 2.45
#